data_f4336fffe1d8cf395cf4aca1b5bca493
#
_entry.id   f4336fffe1d8cf395cf4aca1b5bca493
#
_cell.length_a   1.000
_cell.length_b   1.000
_cell.length_c   1.000
_cell.angle_alpha   90.00
_cell.angle_beta   90.00
_cell.angle_gamma   90.00
#
_symmetry.space_group_name_H-M   'P 1'
#
loop_
_entity.id
_entity.type
_entity.pdbx_description
1 polymer ?
#
loop_
_entity_poly.entity_id
_entity_poly.type
_entity_poly.pdbx_seq_one_letter_code
_entity_poly.pdbx_strand_id
1 'polypeptide(L)' 'MLLTRIDPDSNMARFYRLEISRDLLGGVVLIRNWGRIGAAGRECRQWFDGPEDAEQELQLWASRKRRRGYHLAGPAISD' A
#
# COMPACT_ATOMS: atom_id res chain seq x y z
N MET A 1 1.01 1.62 -5.35
CA MET A 1 1.93 0.50 -5.01
C MET A 1 1.14 -0.61 -4.34
N LEU A 2 1.30 -1.81 -4.80
CA LEU A 2 0.65 -2.97 -4.21
C LEU A 2 1.70 -3.95 -3.72
N LEU A 3 1.56 -4.35 -2.46
CA LEU A 3 2.42 -5.35 -1.85
C LEU A 3 1.56 -6.54 -1.44
N THR A 4 2.12 -7.74 -1.55
CA THR A 4 1.40 -8.94 -1.14
C THR A 4 2.31 -9.84 -0.32
N ARG A 5 1.68 -10.60 0.56
CA ARG A 5 2.35 -11.66 1.31
C ARG A 5 1.50 -12.92 1.21
N ILE A 6 2.05 -13.93 0.55
CA ILE A 6 1.36 -15.19 0.33
C ILE A 6 2.21 -16.29 0.93
N ASP A 7 1.64 -17.01 1.88
CA ASP A 7 2.31 -18.12 2.54
C ASP A 7 1.30 -19.25 2.67
N PRO A 8 1.30 -20.21 1.72
CA PRO A 8 0.32 -21.29 1.74
C PRO A 8 0.41 -22.16 3.00
N ASP A 9 1.60 -22.34 3.55
CA ASP A 9 1.77 -23.17 4.74
C ASP A 9 1.09 -22.55 5.95
N SER A 10 0.98 -21.24 5.99
CA SER A 10 0.31 -20.54 7.08
C SER A 10 -1.08 -20.07 6.68
N ASN A 11 -1.58 -20.51 5.54
CA ASN A 11 -2.86 -20.07 5.00
C ASN A 11 -2.96 -18.56 4.96
N MET A 12 -1.89 -17.91 4.55
CA MET A 12 -1.80 -16.47 4.53
C MET A 12 -1.82 -15.98 3.09
N ALA A 13 -2.72 -15.05 2.81
CA ALA A 13 -2.83 -14.39 1.51
C ALA A 13 -3.32 -12.96 1.78
N ARG A 14 -2.38 -12.03 1.90
CA ARG A 14 -2.69 -10.67 2.30
C ARG A 14 -2.17 -9.67 1.28
N PHE A 15 -2.87 -8.54 1.20
CA PHE A 15 -2.44 -7.42 0.37
C PHE A 15 -2.27 -6.16 1.22
N TYR A 16 -1.45 -5.25 0.72
CA TYR A 16 -1.27 -3.93 1.30
C TYR A 16 -1.07 -2.94 0.15
N ARG A 17 -2.04 -2.04 -0.02
CA ARG A 17 -2.03 -1.08 -1.11
C ARG A 17 -1.73 0.31 -0.58
N LEU A 18 -0.87 1.02 -1.28
CA LEU A 18 -0.48 2.38 -0.94
C LEU A 18 -0.67 3.25 -2.18
N GLU A 19 -1.43 4.31 -2.04
CA GLU A 19 -1.69 5.24 -3.14
C GLU A 19 -1.63 6.67 -2.65
N ILE A 20 -1.11 7.56 -3.49
CA ILE A 20 -1.13 8.98 -3.22
C ILE A 20 -2.11 9.61 -4.18
N SER A 21 -3.02 10.42 -3.65
CA SER A 21 -4.03 11.08 -4.45
C SER A 21 -4.09 12.56 -4.07
N ARG A 22 -4.62 13.39 -4.95
CA ARG A 22 -4.83 14.80 -4.65
C ARG A 22 -6.31 15.05 -4.52
N ASP A 23 -6.69 15.94 -3.59
CA ASP A 23 -8.07 16.34 -3.49
C ASP A 23 -8.29 17.63 -4.29
N LEU A 24 -9.53 18.06 -4.35
CA LEU A 24 -9.90 19.21 -5.15
C LEU A 24 -9.40 20.53 -4.58
N LEU A 25 -9.01 20.54 -3.31
CA LEU A 25 -8.52 21.71 -2.64
C LEU A 25 -7.00 21.80 -2.61
N GLY A 26 -6.33 20.90 -3.32
CA GLY A 26 -4.87 20.90 -3.40
C GLY A 26 -4.18 20.10 -2.32
N GLY A 27 -4.91 19.48 -1.42
CA GLY A 27 -4.33 18.61 -0.42
C GLY A 27 -3.86 17.30 -1.03
N VAL A 28 -2.94 16.64 -0.35
CA VAL A 28 -2.41 15.34 -0.78
C VAL A 28 -2.79 14.32 0.27
N VAL A 29 -3.31 13.20 -0.17
CA VAL A 29 -3.72 12.13 0.73
C VAL A 29 -2.98 10.86 0.41
N LEU A 30 -2.48 10.20 1.46
CA LEU A 30 -1.97 8.85 1.35
C LEU A 30 -3.08 7.90 1.76
N ILE A 31 -3.44 7.00 0.87
CA ILE A 31 -4.48 6.01 1.12
C ILE A 31 -3.80 4.67 1.33
N ARG A 32 -4.05 4.06 2.49
CA ARG A 32 -3.57 2.72 2.81
C ARG A 32 -4.77 1.80 2.87
N ASN A 33 -4.69 0.70 2.15
CA ASN A 33 -5.78 -0.28 2.10
C ASN A 33 -5.15 -1.67 2.22
N TRP A 34 -5.63 -2.47 3.17
CA TRP A 34 -5.01 -3.76 3.44
C TRP A 34 -6.04 -4.77 3.89
N GLY A 35 -5.69 -6.04 3.74
CA GLY A 35 -6.56 -7.12 4.16
C GLY A 35 -6.20 -8.43 3.50
N ARG A 36 -7.16 -9.35 3.52
CA ARG A 36 -7.00 -10.62 2.85
C ARG A 36 -7.29 -10.45 1.37
N ILE A 37 -6.49 -11.11 0.54
CA ILE A 37 -6.71 -11.07 -0.90
C ILE A 37 -8.10 -11.63 -1.21
N GLY A 38 -8.86 -10.86 -1.97
CA GLY A 38 -10.24 -11.21 -2.29
C GLY A 38 -11.28 -10.49 -1.44
N ALA A 39 -10.85 -9.82 -0.38
CA ALA A 39 -11.75 -9.04 0.46
C ALA A 39 -11.52 -7.55 0.23
N ALA A 40 -12.48 -6.72 0.63
CA ALA A 40 -12.34 -5.28 0.50
C ALA A 40 -11.25 -4.73 1.41
N GLY A 41 -11.10 -5.32 2.59
CA GLY A 41 -10.09 -4.91 3.54
C GLY A 41 -10.45 -3.64 4.30
N ARG A 42 -9.45 -3.07 4.94
CA ARG A 42 -9.56 -1.83 5.68
C ARG A 42 -8.87 -0.71 4.93
N GLU A 43 -9.33 0.52 5.16
CA GLU A 43 -8.74 1.68 4.52
C GLU A 43 -8.44 2.75 5.57
N CYS A 44 -7.31 3.42 5.40
CA CYS A 44 -6.93 4.54 6.23
C CYS A 44 -6.41 5.64 5.32
N ARG A 45 -6.81 6.88 5.59
CA ARG A 45 -6.38 8.04 4.81
C ARG A 45 -5.64 8.99 5.71
N GLN A 46 -4.53 9.50 5.22
CA GLN A 46 -3.72 10.46 5.93
C GLN A 46 -3.41 11.64 5.01
N TRP A 47 -3.67 12.85 5.50
CA TRP A 47 -3.56 14.06 4.70
C TRP A 47 -2.23 14.75 4.95
N PHE A 48 -1.65 15.29 3.90
CA PHE A 48 -0.37 15.99 3.94
C PHE A 48 -0.47 17.31 3.19
N ASP A 49 0.40 18.26 3.55
CA ASP A 49 0.44 19.55 2.86
C ASP A 49 1.04 19.44 1.48
N GLY A 50 1.97 18.51 1.28
CA GLY A 50 2.63 18.37 -0.01
C GLY A 50 2.92 16.94 -0.36
N PRO A 51 3.26 16.69 -1.62
CA PRO A 51 3.51 15.32 -2.09
C PRO A 51 4.77 14.70 -1.51
N GLU A 52 5.76 15.51 -1.14
CA GLU A 52 7.01 14.96 -0.60
C GLU A 52 6.80 14.25 0.71
N ASP A 53 5.99 14.85 1.60
CA ASP A 53 5.72 14.24 2.89
C ASP A 53 4.90 12.97 2.73
N ALA A 54 3.93 12.99 1.82
CA ALA A 54 3.11 11.82 1.54
C ALA A 54 3.98 10.69 0.98
N GLU A 55 4.92 11.02 0.09
CA GLU A 55 5.81 10.03 -0.50
C GLU A 55 6.74 9.42 0.54
N GLN A 56 7.24 10.23 1.47
CA GLN A 56 8.07 9.72 2.56
C GLN A 56 7.29 8.74 3.43
N GLU A 57 6.05 9.08 3.74
CA GLU A 57 5.21 8.21 4.55
C GLU A 57 4.90 6.91 3.80
N LEU A 58 4.65 7.00 2.51
CA LEU A 58 4.41 5.82 1.68
C LEU A 58 5.62 4.89 1.73
N GLN A 59 6.83 5.43 1.55
CA GLN A 59 8.03 4.62 1.55
C GLN A 59 8.28 3.99 2.92
N LEU A 60 7.94 4.70 3.99
CA LEU A 60 8.08 4.17 5.34
C LEU A 60 7.18 2.95 5.54
N TRP A 61 5.91 3.04 5.13
CA TRP A 61 4.99 1.91 5.24
C TRP A 61 5.41 0.75 4.35
N ALA A 62 5.85 1.04 3.12
CA ALA A 62 6.32 0.00 2.22
C ALA A 62 7.51 -0.74 2.81
N SER A 63 8.45 0.00 3.40
CA SER A 63 9.62 -0.58 4.03
C SER A 63 9.25 -1.49 5.20
N ARG A 64 8.33 -1.02 6.04
CA ARG A 64 7.87 -1.82 7.18
C ARG A 64 7.22 -3.12 6.73
N LYS A 65 6.43 -3.06 5.68
CA LYS A 65 5.75 -4.26 5.18
C LYS A 65 6.71 -5.23 4.51
N ARG A 66 7.70 -4.71 3.79
CA ARG A 66 8.74 -5.57 3.21
C ARG A 66 9.50 -6.34 4.30
N ARG A 67 9.79 -5.70 5.41
CA ARG A 67 10.43 -6.38 6.53
C ARG A 67 9.58 -7.49 7.11
N ARG A 68 8.28 -7.41 6.95
CA ARG A 68 7.35 -8.44 7.40
C ARG A 68 7.07 -9.50 6.34
N GLY A 69 7.81 -9.48 5.24
CA GLY A 69 7.66 -10.51 4.21
C GLY A 69 6.73 -10.15 3.07
N TYR A 70 6.29 -8.92 2.99
CA TYR A 70 5.51 -8.47 1.84
C TYR A 70 6.45 -8.19 0.68
N HIS A 71 6.01 -8.51 -0.52
CA HIS A 71 6.77 -8.27 -1.75
C HIS A 71 5.96 -7.41 -2.69
N LEU A 72 6.66 -6.63 -3.50
CA LEU A 72 6.01 -5.81 -4.49
C LEU A 72 5.30 -6.70 -5.50
N ALA A 73 3.99 -6.51 -5.60
CA ALA A 73 3.19 -7.23 -6.57
C ALA A 73 3.01 -6.31 -7.76
N GLY A 74 4.02 -6.20 -8.56
CA GLY A 74 3.92 -5.40 -9.75
C GLY A 74 3.10 -6.10 -10.79
N PRO A 75 2.59 -5.37 -11.76
CA PRO A 75 2.01 -6.00 -12.90
C PRO A 75 3.09 -6.85 -13.51
N ALA A 76 2.72 -8.03 -13.83
CA ALA A 76 3.62 -8.86 -14.57
C ALA A 76 3.87 -8.15 -15.87
N ILE A 77 5.03 -7.61 -15.99
CA ILE A 77 5.39 -6.99 -17.18
C ILE A 77 5.83 -8.06 -18.09
N SER A 78 4.96 -8.39 -18.88
CA SER A 78 5.40 -9.26 -19.87
C SER A 78 5.90 -8.46 -21.00
N ASP A 79 6.88 -8.65 -21.37
CA ASP A 79 7.29 -8.08 -22.53
C ASP A 79 7.37 -8.90 -23.56
#